data_e3f49e3f3a68b63120df5f9cab75a183
#
_entry.id   e3f49e3f3a68b63120df5f9cab75a183
#
_cell.length_a   1.000
_cell.length_b   1.000
_cell.length_c   1.000
_cell.angle_alpha   90.00
_cell.angle_beta   90.00
_cell.angle_gamma   90.00
#
_symmetry.space_group_name_H-M   'P 1'
#
loop_
_entity.id
_entity.type
_entity.pdbx_description
1 polymer ?
#
loop_
_entity_poly.entity_id
_entity_poly.type
_entity_poly.pdbx_seq_one_letter_code
_entity_poly.pdbx_strand_id
1 'polypeptide(L)'
;MSEPALQTNMVVDANAHAAKDTKSSAAVRLRCRCEACRLSILVVESPPPMVCPFCQSRLHVQKEPAHPPTPEPPGVTDVHSIEHRYHELGRGPTLAVSLLSIFLLSLAVFVKLNNLEYFWYQPWVNLYSLTVGAFILSRFIIAGFYVAPPDVGFQPTVAVVIACRNEEDSIGKTIGRIFVEGYPHDRLEVIVVNDGSTDRTLEEMLAAQGRHPSLVVVDFEKNKGKRHGMAIGALLARGEFLLYVDSDSFVLPGSIHKILQGLADPTVAAVAGHTDVENAAVNALTKMQDVRYFVSYRVIKAAESVFGAVSCCPGCFSAYRKACVLNVLDRWLHQRFLGRYCTYGDDRSLTNFLLKDYRIIYDDEALATTLVPERWSKYIRQQARWKRSWIREMFFAGRWMWRKHPVAAVSWYAMTVLPLLAPLVMVHALVIGPLVYGRPAGFYVGGVLLVTLLWSLFYLEKTGRPHWWAGFLFTLTYALFFSWQGYYALLTVRQTHWGTR
;
A
#
# COMPACT_ATOMS: atom_id res chain seq x y z
N MET A 1 -67.85 -22.83 35.46
CA MET A 1 -67.89 -22.61 36.91
C MET A 1 -66.57 -21.93 37.23
N SER A 2 -66.66 -20.74 37.26
CA SER A 2 -66.59 -19.63 38.28
C SER A 2 -65.14 -19.13 38.49
N GLU A 3 -64.91 -17.94 37.97
CA GLU A 3 -64.02 -16.88 38.50
C GLU A 3 -64.32 -16.59 39.99
N PRO A 4 -63.57 -15.78 40.75
CA PRO A 4 -63.14 -14.42 40.32
C PRO A 4 -61.76 -13.94 40.85
N ALA A 5 -61.19 -13.05 40.15
CA ALA A 5 -60.69 -11.67 40.39
C ALA A 5 -60.29 -11.26 41.82
N LEU A 6 -59.16 -10.60 41.95
CA LEU A 6 -59.04 -9.34 42.70
C LEU A 6 -57.73 -8.57 42.33
N GLN A 7 -57.96 -7.36 41.83
CA GLN A 7 -57.02 -6.27 41.64
C GLN A 7 -56.51 -5.77 42.99
N THR A 8 -55.27 -5.32 43.04
CA THR A 8 -54.95 -4.10 43.84
C THR A 8 -53.77 -3.35 43.20
N ASN A 9 -54.12 -2.14 42.76
CA ASN A 9 -53.18 -1.08 42.41
C ASN A 9 -52.33 -0.68 43.60
N MET A 10 -51.04 -0.46 43.41
CA MET A 10 -50.28 0.50 44.21
C MET A 10 -49.34 1.27 43.30
N VAL A 11 -49.74 2.49 43.00
CA VAL A 11 -48.91 3.59 42.51
C VAL A 11 -48.00 3.99 43.65
N VAL A 12 -46.72 3.97 43.45
CA VAL A 12 -45.75 4.69 44.32
C VAL A 12 -44.90 5.56 43.44
N ASP A 13 -45.17 6.87 43.52
CA ASP A 13 -44.27 7.94 43.13
C ASP A 13 -42.94 7.80 43.84
N ALA A 14 -41.87 7.86 43.11
CA ALA A 14 -40.55 8.12 43.65
C ALA A 14 -39.70 8.97 42.67
N ASN A 15 -40.09 10.27 42.64
CA ASN A 15 -39.11 11.29 42.34
C ASN A 15 -38.15 11.40 43.54
N ALA A 16 -36.96 10.88 43.39
CA ALA A 16 -35.85 11.23 44.26
C ALA A 16 -34.63 11.50 43.36
N HIS A 17 -34.34 12.77 43.20
CA HIS A 17 -33.09 13.28 42.72
C HIS A 17 -31.93 12.59 43.46
N ALA A 18 -31.18 11.76 42.75
CA ALA A 18 -29.81 11.45 43.07
C ALA A 18 -28.96 11.97 41.93
N ALA A 19 -28.60 13.24 41.99
CA ALA A 19 -27.44 13.77 41.30
C ALA A 19 -26.24 12.98 41.77
N LYS A 20 -25.90 11.91 41.04
CA LYS A 20 -24.58 11.33 41.15
C LYS A 20 -23.60 12.34 40.56
N ASP A 21 -22.86 13.01 41.40
CA ASP A 21 -21.58 13.62 41.07
C ASP A 21 -20.71 12.57 40.39
N THR A 22 -20.79 12.50 39.06
CA THR A 22 -19.76 11.91 38.25
C THR A 22 -18.58 12.89 38.25
N LYS A 23 -17.81 12.89 39.36
CA LYS A 23 -16.41 13.28 39.25
C LYS A 23 -15.85 12.42 38.15
N SER A 24 -15.65 13.02 36.97
CA SER A 24 -14.83 12.48 35.90
C SER A 24 -13.48 12.14 36.50
N SER A 25 -13.27 10.87 36.91
CA SER A 25 -11.96 10.40 37.21
C SER A 25 -11.18 10.48 35.91
N ALA A 26 -10.27 11.47 35.84
CA ALA A 26 -9.42 11.61 34.66
C ALA A 26 -8.81 10.24 34.36
N ALA A 27 -9.05 9.74 33.14
CA ALA A 27 -8.51 8.46 32.71
C ALA A 27 -6.98 8.45 32.97
N VAL A 28 -6.46 7.36 33.48
CA VAL A 28 -5.03 7.23 33.81
C VAL A 28 -4.35 6.50 32.67
N ARG A 29 -3.33 7.13 32.09
CA ARG A 29 -2.44 6.51 31.11
C ARG A 29 -1.24 5.88 31.82
N LEU A 30 -0.83 4.70 31.38
CA LEU A 30 0.37 4.04 31.85
C LEU A 30 1.48 4.20 30.81
N ARG A 31 2.60 4.81 31.22
CA ARG A 31 3.82 4.88 30.41
C ARG A 31 4.78 3.78 30.86
N CYS A 32 5.05 2.81 29.99
CA CYS A 32 5.97 1.69 30.23
C CYS A 32 7.27 1.97 29.47
N ARG A 33 8.32 2.41 30.21
CA ARG A 33 9.59 2.83 29.62
C ARG A 33 10.64 1.73 29.64
N CYS A 34 11.32 1.54 28.51
CA CYS A 34 12.52 0.72 28.40
C CYS A 34 13.76 1.63 28.31
N GLU A 35 14.62 1.65 29.30
CA GLU A 35 15.82 2.48 29.26
C GLU A 35 16.86 1.97 28.27
N ALA A 36 17.04 0.65 28.17
CA ALA A 36 17.98 0.04 27.23
C ALA A 36 17.64 0.34 25.76
N CYS A 37 16.37 0.24 25.38
CA CYS A 37 15.89 0.51 24.02
C CYS A 37 15.50 1.96 23.79
N ARG A 38 15.39 2.78 24.84
CA ARG A 38 14.92 4.17 24.80
C ARG A 38 13.58 4.30 24.06
N LEU A 39 12.62 3.48 24.46
CA LEU A 39 11.24 3.53 23.99
C LEU A 39 10.26 3.61 25.14
N SER A 40 9.11 4.21 24.90
CA SER A 40 7.97 4.23 25.80
C SER A 40 6.76 3.63 25.12
N ILE A 41 5.99 2.81 25.86
CA ILE A 41 4.70 2.25 25.41
C ILE A 41 3.64 2.86 26.30
N LEU A 42 2.67 3.55 25.69
CA LEU A 42 1.62 4.29 26.39
C LEU A 42 0.28 3.57 26.16
N VAL A 43 -0.34 3.16 27.24
CA VAL A 43 -1.65 2.46 27.24
C VAL A 43 -2.62 3.12 28.21
N VAL A 44 -3.91 3.10 27.90
CA VAL A 44 -4.99 3.60 28.80
C VAL A 44 -5.83 2.42 29.27
N GLU A 45 -6.51 1.73 28.38
CA GLU A 45 -7.38 0.59 28.71
C GLU A 45 -6.69 -0.77 28.49
N SER A 46 -5.61 -0.79 27.71
CA SER A 46 -4.88 -2.04 27.45
C SER A 46 -3.96 -2.42 28.61
N PRO A 47 -3.79 -3.70 28.93
CA PRO A 47 -2.85 -4.13 29.94
C PRO A 47 -1.42 -3.72 29.57
N PRO A 48 -0.65 -3.16 30.52
CA PRO A 48 0.69 -2.71 30.25
C PRO A 48 1.63 -3.91 30.02
N PRO A 49 2.51 -3.86 29.01
CA PRO A 49 3.56 -4.85 28.86
C PRO A 49 4.55 -4.73 30.03
N MET A 50 4.98 -5.87 30.58
CA MET A 50 5.92 -5.91 31.72
C MET A 50 7.38 -5.98 31.27
N VAL A 51 7.61 -6.43 30.04
CA VAL A 51 8.95 -6.58 29.47
C VAL A 51 9.03 -5.92 28.08
N CYS A 52 10.21 -5.43 27.74
CA CYS A 52 10.46 -4.83 26.44
C CYS A 52 10.43 -5.91 25.33
N PRO A 53 9.65 -5.73 24.26
CA PRO A 53 9.57 -6.72 23.19
C PRO A 53 10.90 -6.92 22.44
N PHE A 54 11.79 -5.93 22.43
CA PHE A 54 13.07 -6.04 21.74
C PHE A 54 14.17 -6.69 22.57
N CYS A 55 14.38 -6.22 23.82
CA CYS A 55 15.52 -6.65 24.61
C CYS A 55 15.14 -7.49 25.84
N GLN A 56 13.86 -7.79 26.04
CA GLN A 56 13.31 -8.54 27.16
C GLN A 56 13.58 -7.94 28.56
N SER A 57 14.14 -6.74 28.63
CA SER A 57 14.34 -6.03 29.90
C SER A 57 12.99 -5.65 30.51
N ARG A 58 12.91 -5.64 31.83
CA ARG A 58 11.73 -5.18 32.56
C ARG A 58 11.45 -3.71 32.27
N LEU A 59 10.18 -3.37 32.07
CA LEU A 59 9.74 -2.00 31.80
C LEU A 59 9.43 -1.26 33.11
N HIS A 60 9.83 0.01 33.18
CA HIS A 60 9.45 0.90 34.26
C HIS A 60 8.07 1.51 33.97
N VAL A 61 7.09 1.24 34.82
CA VAL A 61 5.71 1.70 34.63
C VAL A 61 5.49 2.96 35.47
N GLN A 62 5.04 4.03 34.81
CA GLN A 62 4.66 5.31 35.44
C GLN A 62 3.21 5.63 35.09
N LYS A 63 2.49 6.23 36.06
CA LYS A 63 1.12 6.74 35.83
C LYS A 63 1.18 8.19 35.39
N GLU A 64 0.48 8.51 34.33
CA GLU A 64 0.33 9.86 33.79
C GLU A 64 -1.17 10.17 33.55
N PRO A 65 -1.59 11.44 33.64
CA PRO A 65 -2.95 11.79 33.17
C PRO A 65 -3.10 11.46 31.70
N ALA A 66 -4.22 10.85 31.32
CA ALA A 66 -4.54 10.64 29.92
C ALA A 66 -4.84 11.99 29.25
N HIS A 67 -4.56 12.08 27.96
CA HIS A 67 -4.92 13.25 27.18
C HIS A 67 -6.46 13.40 27.13
N PRO A 68 -7.01 14.59 27.37
CA PRO A 68 -8.45 14.78 27.24
C PRO A 68 -8.92 14.47 25.81
N PRO A 69 -10.13 13.91 25.64
CA PRO A 69 -10.67 13.66 24.31
C PRO A 69 -10.82 14.97 23.53
N THR A 70 -10.34 14.99 22.30
CA THR A 70 -10.47 16.12 21.37
C THR A 70 -11.45 15.74 20.26
N PRO A 71 -12.06 16.72 19.54
CA PRO A 71 -12.88 16.42 18.38
C PRO A 71 -12.14 15.58 17.34
N GLU A 72 -12.88 14.74 16.61
CA GLU A 72 -12.32 14.00 15.47
C GLU A 72 -11.76 14.96 14.41
N PRO A 73 -10.62 14.64 13.79
CA PRO A 73 -10.09 15.42 12.68
C PRO A 73 -11.08 15.47 11.50
N PRO A 74 -11.09 16.57 10.73
CA PRO A 74 -11.98 16.68 9.57
C PRO A 74 -11.73 15.53 8.57
N GLY A 75 -12.81 15.05 7.96
CA GLY A 75 -12.81 13.99 6.96
C GLY A 75 -12.65 12.56 7.50
N VAL A 76 -12.71 12.33 8.82
CA VAL A 76 -12.76 10.98 9.39
C VAL A 76 -14.11 10.34 9.09
N THR A 77 -15.20 11.06 9.34
CA THR A 77 -16.60 10.59 9.17
C THR A 77 -17.17 10.85 7.78
N ASP A 78 -16.52 11.68 6.97
CA ASP A 78 -16.97 11.99 5.61
C ASP A 78 -16.62 10.85 4.65
N VAL A 79 -17.36 9.75 4.80
CA VAL A 79 -17.19 8.52 4.03
C VAL A 79 -17.97 8.58 2.71
N HIS A 80 -19.05 9.37 2.65
CA HIS A 80 -19.94 9.45 1.48
C HIS A 80 -19.26 9.99 0.21
N SER A 81 -18.21 10.81 0.33
CA SER A 81 -17.42 11.26 -0.81
C SER A 81 -16.60 10.13 -1.47
N ILE A 82 -16.54 8.97 -0.86
CA ILE A 82 -15.68 7.85 -1.23
C ILE A 82 -16.42 6.76 -2.01
N GLU A 83 -17.72 6.56 -1.72
CA GLU A 83 -18.56 5.56 -2.42
C GLU A 83 -18.70 5.83 -3.94
N HIS A 84 -18.44 7.06 -4.40
CA HIS A 84 -18.50 7.45 -5.81
C HIS A 84 -17.15 7.45 -6.54
N ARG A 85 -16.11 6.79 -6.02
CA ARG A 85 -14.79 6.81 -6.67
C ARG A 85 -14.73 6.05 -7.99
N TYR A 86 -15.60 5.07 -8.19
CA TYR A 86 -15.72 4.31 -9.42
C TYR A 86 -17.09 4.53 -10.03
N HIS A 87 -17.22 5.52 -10.89
CA HIS A 87 -18.34 5.58 -11.83
C HIS A 87 -17.98 4.75 -13.05
N GLU A 88 -18.44 3.51 -13.07
CA GLU A 88 -18.37 2.73 -14.30
C GLU A 88 -19.07 3.51 -15.42
N LEU A 89 -18.42 3.59 -16.56
CA LEU A 89 -19.06 4.12 -17.77
C LEU A 89 -20.31 3.30 -18.06
N GLY A 90 -21.40 3.94 -18.44
CA GLY A 90 -22.61 3.23 -18.87
C GLY A 90 -22.29 2.22 -19.98
N ARG A 91 -23.13 1.18 -20.18
CA ARG A 91 -22.90 0.07 -21.12
C ARG A 91 -22.48 0.51 -22.53
N GLY A 92 -23.07 1.58 -23.06
CA GLY A 92 -22.74 2.09 -24.39
C GLY A 92 -21.31 2.65 -24.49
N PRO A 93 -20.90 3.61 -23.66
CA PRO A 93 -19.53 4.10 -23.61
C PRO A 93 -18.49 3.00 -23.31
N THR A 94 -18.79 2.07 -22.38
CA THR A 94 -17.89 0.91 -22.09
C THR A 94 -17.69 0.07 -23.35
N LEU A 95 -18.75 -0.27 -24.08
CA LEU A 95 -18.65 -1.02 -25.32
C LEU A 95 -17.81 -0.26 -26.37
N ALA A 96 -18.04 1.04 -26.52
CA ALA A 96 -17.28 1.88 -27.45
C ALA A 96 -15.78 1.91 -27.12
N VAL A 97 -15.41 2.08 -25.84
CA VAL A 97 -14.01 2.06 -25.38
C VAL A 97 -13.38 0.68 -25.60
N SER A 98 -14.11 -0.39 -25.30
CA SER A 98 -13.64 -1.77 -25.52
C SER A 98 -13.41 -2.07 -27.00
N LEU A 99 -14.34 -1.70 -27.86
CA LEU A 99 -14.19 -1.87 -29.32
C LEU A 99 -13.03 -1.03 -29.88
N LEU A 100 -12.86 0.21 -29.42
CA LEU A 100 -11.73 1.04 -29.78
C LEU A 100 -10.40 0.42 -29.33
N SER A 101 -10.34 -0.11 -28.11
CA SER A 101 -9.16 -0.78 -27.58
C SER A 101 -8.79 -2.02 -28.40
N ILE A 102 -9.77 -2.85 -28.76
CA ILE A 102 -9.58 -4.03 -29.63
C ILE A 102 -9.12 -3.60 -31.03
N PHE A 103 -9.73 -2.57 -31.61
CA PHE A 103 -9.33 -2.05 -32.93
C PHE A 103 -7.89 -1.54 -32.90
N LEU A 104 -7.52 -0.72 -31.91
CA LEU A 104 -6.16 -0.19 -31.77
C LEU A 104 -5.13 -1.28 -31.55
N LEU A 105 -5.48 -2.31 -30.77
CA LEU A 105 -4.63 -3.47 -30.56
C LEU A 105 -4.41 -4.24 -31.86
N SER A 106 -5.50 -4.50 -32.61
CA SER A 106 -5.45 -5.18 -33.93
C SER A 106 -4.62 -4.37 -34.90
N LEU A 107 -4.79 -3.05 -34.94
CA LEU A 107 -3.99 -2.14 -35.77
C LEU A 107 -2.51 -2.20 -35.40
N ALA A 108 -2.17 -2.24 -34.11
CA ALA A 108 -0.78 -2.37 -33.68
C ALA A 108 -0.13 -3.68 -34.15
N VAL A 109 -0.85 -4.78 -33.99
CA VAL A 109 -0.42 -6.10 -34.48
C VAL A 109 -0.25 -6.08 -35.98
N PHE A 110 -1.25 -5.56 -36.70
CA PHE A 110 -1.22 -5.45 -38.17
C PHE A 110 -0.02 -4.63 -38.67
N VAL A 111 0.19 -3.42 -38.12
CA VAL A 111 1.34 -2.56 -38.41
C VAL A 111 2.65 -3.25 -38.13
N LYS A 112 2.77 -3.96 -36.99
CA LYS A 112 3.99 -4.70 -36.64
C LYS A 112 4.25 -5.87 -37.61
N LEU A 113 3.24 -6.62 -37.99
CA LEU A 113 3.37 -7.75 -38.94
C LEU A 113 3.74 -7.30 -40.34
N ASN A 114 3.14 -6.18 -40.85
CA ASN A 114 3.44 -5.63 -42.16
C ASN A 114 4.80 -4.92 -42.26
N ASN A 115 5.45 -4.63 -41.13
CA ASN A 115 6.74 -3.96 -41.11
C ASN A 115 7.90 -4.95 -40.87
N LEU A 116 7.82 -6.18 -41.34
CA LEU A 116 8.90 -7.16 -41.23
C LEU A 116 10.20 -6.65 -41.87
N GLU A 117 10.12 -5.88 -42.96
CA GLU A 117 11.32 -5.24 -43.56
C GLU A 117 12.03 -4.29 -42.58
N TYR A 118 11.28 -3.51 -41.80
CA TYR A 118 11.85 -2.67 -40.72
C TYR A 118 12.49 -3.46 -39.58
N PHE A 119 12.05 -4.69 -39.36
CA PHE A 119 12.64 -5.55 -38.34
C PHE A 119 14.13 -5.79 -38.57
N TRP A 120 14.53 -6.02 -39.80
CA TRP A 120 15.92 -6.32 -40.19
C TRP A 120 16.86 -5.12 -40.08
N TYR A 121 16.33 -3.89 -40.12
CA TYR A 121 17.17 -2.68 -40.00
C TYR A 121 17.47 -2.29 -38.56
N GLN A 122 16.59 -2.64 -37.60
CA GLN A 122 16.78 -2.39 -36.17
C GLN A 122 16.25 -3.59 -35.34
N PRO A 123 16.84 -4.78 -35.52
CA PRO A 123 16.30 -6.02 -34.97
C PRO A 123 16.19 -5.98 -33.43
N TRP A 124 17.18 -5.39 -32.76
CA TRP A 124 17.18 -5.30 -31.29
C TRP A 124 16.10 -4.38 -30.73
N VAL A 125 15.88 -3.24 -31.35
CA VAL A 125 14.80 -2.30 -30.98
C VAL A 125 13.42 -2.94 -31.18
N ASN A 126 13.24 -3.61 -32.32
CA ASN A 126 12.00 -4.29 -32.64
C ASN A 126 11.74 -5.48 -31.72
N LEU A 127 12.76 -6.32 -31.47
CA LEU A 127 12.67 -7.44 -30.54
C LEU A 127 12.30 -6.96 -29.14
N TYR A 128 12.98 -5.92 -28.64
CA TYR A 128 12.65 -5.31 -27.34
C TYR A 128 11.21 -4.78 -27.33
N SER A 129 10.81 -4.01 -28.33
CA SER A 129 9.46 -3.43 -28.41
C SER A 129 8.38 -4.51 -28.46
N LEU A 130 8.58 -5.59 -29.22
CA LEU A 130 7.68 -6.74 -29.26
C LEU A 130 7.61 -7.45 -27.92
N THR A 131 8.75 -7.66 -27.25
CA THR A 131 8.82 -8.31 -25.94
C THR A 131 8.08 -7.47 -24.88
N VAL A 132 8.30 -6.15 -24.86
CA VAL A 132 7.59 -5.25 -23.93
C VAL A 132 6.10 -5.22 -24.23
N GLY A 133 5.71 -5.10 -25.51
CA GLY A 133 4.30 -5.13 -25.90
C GLY A 133 3.62 -6.44 -25.51
N ALA A 134 4.22 -7.58 -25.86
CA ALA A 134 3.71 -8.91 -25.49
C ALA A 134 3.63 -9.08 -23.95
N PHE A 135 4.63 -8.59 -23.24
CA PHE A 135 4.64 -8.62 -21.78
C PHE A 135 3.47 -7.82 -21.21
N ILE A 136 3.27 -6.57 -21.64
CA ILE A 136 2.18 -5.71 -21.15
C ILE A 136 0.83 -6.33 -21.49
N LEU A 137 0.62 -6.77 -22.71
CA LEU A 137 -0.63 -7.44 -23.13
C LEU A 137 -0.90 -8.69 -22.32
N SER A 138 0.13 -9.50 -22.05
CA SER A 138 -0.01 -10.68 -21.19
C SER A 138 -0.49 -10.30 -19.78
N ARG A 139 -0.12 -9.11 -19.24
CA ARG A 139 -0.63 -8.67 -17.94
C ARG A 139 -2.12 -8.38 -17.96
N PHE A 140 -2.63 -7.72 -19.00
CA PHE A 140 -4.07 -7.51 -19.18
C PHE A 140 -4.83 -8.83 -19.34
N ILE A 141 -4.31 -9.74 -20.16
CA ILE A 141 -4.94 -11.05 -20.37
C ILE A 141 -4.98 -11.83 -19.05
N ILE A 142 -3.86 -11.91 -18.33
CA ILE A 142 -3.79 -12.66 -17.07
C ILE A 142 -4.64 -11.97 -15.98
N ALA A 143 -4.64 -10.65 -15.90
CA ALA A 143 -5.51 -9.92 -14.98
C ALA A 143 -7.00 -10.19 -15.24
N GLY A 144 -7.38 -10.51 -16.47
CA GLY A 144 -8.74 -10.94 -16.79
C GLY A 144 -9.17 -12.27 -16.17
N PHE A 145 -8.23 -13.08 -15.68
CA PHE A 145 -8.48 -14.30 -14.89
C PHE A 145 -8.40 -14.08 -13.38
N TYR A 146 -8.16 -12.85 -12.96
CA TYR A 146 -8.15 -12.54 -11.54
C TYR A 146 -9.57 -12.59 -10.96
N VAL A 147 -9.68 -13.20 -9.79
CA VAL A 147 -10.91 -13.25 -9.00
C VAL A 147 -10.55 -12.80 -7.59
N ALA A 148 -11.32 -11.87 -7.04
CA ALA A 148 -11.16 -11.44 -5.65
C ALA A 148 -11.38 -12.61 -4.69
N PRO A 149 -10.72 -12.64 -3.53
CA PRO A 149 -10.99 -13.65 -2.50
C PRO A 149 -12.46 -13.63 -2.12
N PRO A 150 -13.14 -14.80 -2.08
CA PRO A 150 -14.56 -14.87 -1.69
C PRO A 150 -14.73 -14.47 -0.21
N ASP A 151 -15.83 -13.80 0.08
CA ASP A 151 -16.23 -13.54 1.46
C ASP A 151 -16.74 -14.83 2.10
N VAL A 152 -15.96 -15.35 3.03
CA VAL A 152 -16.26 -16.58 3.79
C VAL A 152 -16.64 -16.29 5.24
N GLY A 153 -16.89 -15.01 5.57
CA GLY A 153 -17.23 -14.56 6.93
C GLY A 153 -16.06 -14.65 7.91
N PHE A 154 -14.82 -14.67 7.43
CA PHE A 154 -13.64 -14.78 8.27
C PHE A 154 -13.37 -13.47 9.02
N GLN A 155 -13.53 -13.49 10.34
CA GLN A 155 -13.37 -12.34 11.23
C GLN A 155 -12.42 -12.66 12.40
N PRO A 156 -11.13 -12.84 12.14
CA PRO A 156 -10.14 -13.12 13.17
C PRO A 156 -9.78 -11.86 13.97
N THR A 157 -8.95 -12.02 15.02
CA THR A 157 -8.33 -10.88 15.70
C THR A 157 -7.23 -10.28 14.84
N VAL A 158 -7.24 -8.95 14.69
CA VAL A 158 -6.30 -8.21 13.86
C VAL A 158 -5.67 -7.03 14.63
N ALA A 159 -4.38 -6.83 14.46
CA ALA A 159 -3.68 -5.66 14.94
C ALA A 159 -3.26 -4.77 13.77
N VAL A 160 -3.79 -3.55 13.73
CA VAL A 160 -3.36 -2.51 12.80
C VAL A 160 -2.13 -1.82 13.35
N VAL A 161 -1.06 -1.80 12.58
CA VAL A 161 0.21 -1.19 12.96
C VAL A 161 0.54 -0.03 12.02
N ILE A 162 0.72 1.15 12.59
CA ILE A 162 1.04 2.39 11.88
C ILE A 162 2.38 2.91 12.41
N ALA A 163 3.43 2.83 11.60
CA ALA A 163 4.73 3.43 11.94
C ALA A 163 4.87 4.77 11.19
N CYS A 164 5.08 5.85 11.93
CA CYS A 164 5.11 7.18 11.34
C CYS A 164 6.22 8.07 11.90
N ARG A 165 6.51 9.11 11.13
CA ARG A 165 7.45 10.17 11.53
C ARG A 165 7.12 11.45 10.79
N ASN A 166 6.94 12.55 11.51
CA ASN A 166 6.63 13.87 10.98
C ASN A 166 5.40 13.86 10.06
N GLU A 167 4.25 13.48 10.62
CA GLU A 167 2.96 13.33 9.95
C GLU A 167 1.83 13.97 10.75
N GLU A 168 2.09 15.13 11.38
CA GLU A 168 1.10 15.86 12.18
C GLU A 168 -0.20 16.14 11.43
N ASP A 169 -0.14 16.35 10.10
CA ASP A 169 -1.30 16.70 9.27
C ASP A 169 -2.18 15.49 8.91
N SER A 170 -1.67 14.25 8.99
CA SER A 170 -2.37 13.07 8.48
C SER A 170 -2.67 12.00 9.53
N ILE A 171 -1.82 11.84 10.54
CA ILE A 171 -1.89 10.71 11.49
C ILE A 171 -3.22 10.64 12.25
N GLY A 172 -3.75 11.77 12.69
CA GLY A 172 -5.05 11.83 13.38
C GLY A 172 -6.19 11.29 12.52
N LYS A 173 -6.23 11.68 11.23
CA LYS A 173 -7.23 11.19 10.26
C LYS A 173 -7.02 9.70 9.99
N THR A 174 -5.78 9.23 9.83
CA THR A 174 -5.46 7.82 9.58
C THR A 174 -5.97 6.93 10.71
N ILE A 175 -5.71 7.31 11.97
CA ILE A 175 -6.18 6.59 13.15
C ILE A 175 -7.72 6.60 13.21
N GLY A 176 -8.34 7.76 13.08
CA GLY A 176 -9.80 7.90 13.12
C GLY A 176 -10.49 7.02 12.07
N ARG A 177 -9.97 6.97 10.84
CA ARG A 177 -10.51 6.12 9.75
C ARG A 177 -10.52 4.64 10.11
N ILE A 178 -9.54 4.14 10.84
CA ILE A 178 -9.50 2.74 11.27
C ILE A 178 -10.58 2.44 12.29
N PHE A 179 -10.87 3.35 13.21
CA PHE A 179 -11.90 3.14 14.22
C PHE A 179 -13.33 3.27 13.69
N VAL A 180 -13.56 4.02 12.62
CA VAL A 180 -14.89 4.16 11.97
C VAL A 180 -15.09 3.20 10.79
N GLU A 181 -14.12 2.33 10.50
CA GLU A 181 -14.13 1.41 9.36
C GLU A 181 -15.21 0.32 9.45
N GLY A 182 -15.63 -0.05 10.67
CA GLY A 182 -16.73 -0.98 10.92
C GLY A 182 -16.31 -2.41 11.30
N TYR A 183 -15.01 -2.69 11.45
CA TYR A 183 -14.54 -3.99 11.97
C TYR A 183 -14.87 -4.12 13.48
N PRO A 184 -15.24 -5.31 14.00
CA PRO A 184 -15.59 -5.50 15.41
C PRO A 184 -14.49 -5.01 16.36
N HIS A 185 -14.82 -4.08 17.26
CA HIS A 185 -13.86 -3.44 18.16
C HIS A 185 -13.18 -4.42 19.13
N ASP A 186 -13.88 -5.49 19.53
CA ASP A 186 -13.35 -6.56 20.38
C ASP A 186 -12.30 -7.44 19.67
N ARG A 187 -12.22 -7.34 18.35
CA ARG A 187 -11.26 -8.07 17.48
C ARG A 187 -10.23 -7.16 16.81
N LEU A 188 -10.32 -5.84 17.06
CA LEU A 188 -9.46 -4.82 16.48
C LEU A 188 -8.52 -4.23 17.53
N GLU A 189 -7.22 -4.37 17.33
CA GLU A 189 -6.18 -3.67 18.08
C GLU A 189 -5.51 -2.65 17.17
N VAL A 190 -5.24 -1.45 17.69
CA VAL A 190 -4.53 -0.41 16.91
C VAL A 190 -3.26 0.00 17.67
N ILE A 191 -2.13 -0.08 16.98
CA ILE A 191 -0.81 0.24 17.54
C ILE A 191 -0.17 1.29 16.63
N VAL A 192 0.07 2.49 17.15
CA VAL A 192 0.77 3.55 16.43
C VAL A 192 2.16 3.74 17.00
N VAL A 193 3.14 3.93 16.13
CA VAL A 193 4.55 4.04 16.53
C VAL A 193 5.11 5.36 16.01
N ASN A 194 5.45 6.25 16.95
CA ASN A 194 6.20 7.46 16.67
C ASN A 194 7.69 7.14 16.56
N ASP A 195 8.27 7.33 15.38
CA ASP A 195 9.69 7.06 15.11
C ASP A 195 10.55 8.33 15.31
N GLY A 196 10.45 8.92 16.52
CA GLY A 196 11.22 10.11 16.88
C GLY A 196 10.86 11.32 16.03
N SER A 197 9.58 11.66 15.93
CA SER A 197 9.12 12.87 15.24
C SER A 197 9.58 14.14 15.96
N THR A 198 9.71 15.21 15.17
CA THR A 198 10.17 16.55 15.65
C THR A 198 9.07 17.61 15.51
N ASP A 199 7.92 17.23 14.97
CA ASP A 199 6.69 18.02 14.83
C ASP A 199 5.66 17.57 15.89
N ARG A 200 4.39 17.97 15.74
CA ARG A 200 3.31 17.61 16.65
C ARG A 200 2.72 16.21 16.45
N THR A 201 3.38 15.32 15.70
CA THR A 201 2.88 13.95 15.41
C THR A 201 2.54 13.19 16.69
N LEU A 202 3.41 13.25 17.72
CA LEU A 202 3.14 12.56 18.99
C LEU A 202 1.93 13.16 19.72
N GLU A 203 1.75 14.47 19.69
CA GLU A 203 0.60 15.16 20.28
C GLU A 203 -0.70 14.69 19.62
N GLU A 204 -0.73 14.59 18.30
CA GLU A 204 -1.89 14.10 17.54
C GLU A 204 -2.21 12.62 17.84
N MET A 205 -1.19 11.77 18.02
CA MET A 205 -1.39 10.39 18.47
C MET A 205 -1.99 10.32 19.88
N LEU A 206 -1.50 11.16 20.80
CA LEU A 206 -2.01 11.20 22.17
C LEU A 206 -3.44 11.78 22.23
N ALA A 207 -3.75 12.74 21.38
CA ALA A 207 -5.10 13.26 21.21
C ALA A 207 -6.05 12.17 20.65
N ALA A 208 -5.59 11.38 19.67
CA ALA A 208 -6.33 10.22 19.17
C ALA A 208 -6.52 9.15 20.26
N GLN A 209 -5.52 8.90 21.12
CA GLN A 209 -5.66 7.99 22.25
C GLN A 209 -6.70 8.49 23.29
N GLY A 210 -6.82 9.81 23.47
CA GLY A 210 -7.89 10.39 24.31
C GLY A 210 -9.30 10.09 23.78
N ARG A 211 -9.47 10.01 22.44
CA ARG A 211 -10.74 9.63 21.79
C ARG A 211 -10.95 8.11 21.79
N HIS A 212 -9.89 7.36 21.59
CA HIS A 212 -9.88 5.89 21.44
C HIS A 212 -8.94 5.27 22.48
N PRO A 213 -9.39 5.05 23.73
CA PRO A 213 -8.54 4.60 24.84
C PRO A 213 -7.88 3.22 24.61
N SER A 214 -8.42 2.40 23.71
CA SER A 214 -7.83 1.12 23.30
C SER A 214 -6.58 1.26 22.41
N LEU A 215 -6.34 2.47 21.86
CA LEU A 215 -5.15 2.78 21.04
C LEU A 215 -3.87 2.63 21.86
N VAL A 216 -2.92 1.84 21.37
CA VAL A 216 -1.59 1.72 21.94
C VAL A 216 -0.63 2.67 21.22
N VAL A 217 0.02 3.56 21.94
CA VAL A 217 1.01 4.49 21.39
C VAL A 217 2.41 4.04 21.82
N VAL A 218 3.31 3.86 20.86
CA VAL A 218 4.72 3.57 21.07
C VAL A 218 5.53 4.79 20.65
N ASP A 219 6.41 5.25 21.53
CA ASP A 219 7.23 6.43 21.29
C ASP A 219 8.72 6.09 21.37
N PHE A 220 9.45 6.28 20.26
CA PHE A 220 10.89 6.20 20.23
C PHE A 220 11.51 7.59 20.50
N GLU A 221 12.41 7.70 21.45
CA GLU A 221 13.13 8.97 21.72
C GLU A 221 13.92 9.46 20.50
N LYS A 222 14.36 8.55 19.62
CA LYS A 222 15.12 8.86 18.41
C LYS A 222 14.68 7.99 17.26
N ASN A 223 14.79 8.53 16.06
CA ASN A 223 14.51 7.78 14.82
C ASN A 223 15.33 6.49 14.73
N LYS A 224 14.64 5.38 14.59
CA LYS A 224 15.20 4.04 14.34
C LYS A 224 14.87 3.51 12.94
N GLY A 225 13.98 4.19 12.23
CA GLY A 225 13.49 3.83 10.91
C GLY A 225 12.19 3.03 10.95
N LYS A 226 11.37 3.20 9.91
CA LYS A 226 10.04 2.60 9.75
C LYS A 226 10.03 1.10 10.03
N ARG A 227 11.07 0.37 9.61
CA ARG A 227 11.21 -1.08 9.81
C ARG A 227 11.19 -1.47 11.29
N HIS A 228 11.84 -0.68 12.15
CA HIS A 228 11.80 -0.89 13.59
C HIS A 228 10.42 -0.60 14.18
N GLY A 229 9.73 0.43 13.67
CA GLY A 229 8.35 0.72 14.05
C GLY A 229 7.38 -0.41 13.69
N MET A 230 7.50 -0.96 12.47
CA MET A 230 6.71 -2.12 12.04
C MET A 230 7.03 -3.36 12.90
N ALA A 231 8.31 -3.59 13.22
CA ALA A 231 8.75 -4.73 14.02
C ALA A 231 8.23 -4.66 15.47
N ILE A 232 8.31 -3.50 16.14
CA ILE A 232 7.79 -3.34 17.49
C ILE A 232 6.26 -3.53 17.52
N GLY A 233 5.55 -3.00 16.53
CA GLY A 233 4.12 -3.21 16.40
C GLY A 233 3.76 -4.69 16.25
N ALA A 234 4.49 -5.45 15.42
CA ALA A 234 4.28 -6.89 15.26
C ALA A 234 4.55 -7.69 16.56
N LEU A 235 5.57 -7.27 17.34
CA LEU A 235 5.91 -7.92 18.60
C LEU A 235 4.92 -7.61 19.73
N LEU A 236 4.34 -6.40 19.73
CA LEU A 236 3.34 -5.99 20.73
C LEU A 236 1.94 -6.52 20.38
N ALA A 237 1.64 -6.68 19.11
CA ALA A 237 0.34 -7.10 18.65
C ALA A 237 -0.12 -8.41 19.32
N ARG A 238 -1.36 -8.45 19.81
CA ARG A 238 -2.01 -9.66 20.33
C ARG A 238 -2.82 -10.37 19.24
N GLY A 239 -3.29 -9.61 18.23
CA GLY A 239 -4.04 -10.15 17.11
C GLY A 239 -3.29 -11.25 16.35
N GLU A 240 -4.04 -12.20 15.78
CA GLU A 240 -3.50 -13.29 14.96
C GLU A 240 -2.97 -12.80 13.62
N PHE A 241 -3.53 -11.70 13.12
CA PHE A 241 -3.14 -11.07 11.86
C PHE A 241 -2.64 -9.65 12.11
N LEU A 242 -1.73 -9.21 11.25
CA LEU A 242 -1.19 -7.84 11.23
C LEU A 242 -1.69 -7.12 10.00
N LEU A 243 -2.08 -5.87 10.17
CA LEU A 243 -2.42 -4.96 9.10
C LEU A 243 -1.45 -3.78 9.15
N TYR A 244 -0.57 -3.64 8.16
CA TYR A 244 0.28 -2.46 8.05
C TYR A 244 -0.40 -1.40 7.22
N VAL A 245 -0.47 -0.18 7.79
CA VAL A 245 -1.05 1.02 7.17
C VAL A 245 -0.06 2.16 7.28
N ASP A 246 0.20 2.87 6.18
CA ASP A 246 1.02 4.07 6.20
C ASP A 246 0.30 5.22 6.90
N SER A 247 1.05 6.12 7.52
CA SER A 247 0.54 7.24 8.31
C SER A 247 -0.22 8.30 7.51
N ASP A 248 -0.15 8.22 6.18
CA ASP A 248 -0.80 9.08 5.20
C ASP A 248 -1.81 8.30 4.32
N SER A 249 -2.25 7.13 4.82
CA SER A 249 -3.18 6.26 4.12
C SER A 249 -4.48 6.09 4.91
N PHE A 250 -5.61 6.10 4.21
CA PHE A 250 -6.95 6.12 4.79
C PHE A 250 -7.72 4.89 4.35
N VAL A 251 -7.95 3.98 5.29
CA VAL A 251 -8.71 2.75 5.06
C VAL A 251 -10.18 3.10 4.85
N LEU A 252 -10.83 2.43 3.88
CA LEU A 252 -12.24 2.64 3.59
C LEU A 252 -13.11 1.65 4.36
N PRO A 253 -14.40 1.99 4.62
CA PRO A 253 -15.32 1.13 5.35
C PRO A 253 -15.43 -0.28 4.75
N GLY A 254 -15.44 -1.30 5.62
CA GLY A 254 -15.52 -2.70 5.24
C GLY A 254 -14.23 -3.31 4.67
N SER A 255 -13.18 -2.50 4.49
CA SER A 255 -11.95 -2.94 3.82
C SER A 255 -11.08 -3.84 4.69
N ILE A 256 -11.12 -3.70 6.03
CA ILE A 256 -10.43 -4.62 6.95
C ILE A 256 -11.07 -6.00 6.87
N HIS A 257 -12.40 -6.06 6.84
CA HIS A 257 -13.09 -7.34 6.65
C HIS A 257 -12.69 -7.99 5.32
N LYS A 258 -12.71 -7.24 4.23
CA LYS A 258 -12.37 -7.74 2.89
C LYS A 258 -10.94 -8.28 2.81
N ILE A 259 -9.94 -7.51 3.21
CA ILE A 259 -8.54 -7.93 3.09
C ILE A 259 -8.21 -9.19 3.90
N LEU A 260 -8.95 -9.45 4.97
CA LEU A 260 -8.76 -10.63 5.81
C LEU A 260 -9.32 -11.90 5.18
N GLN A 261 -10.30 -11.82 4.25
CA GLN A 261 -10.89 -13.00 3.62
C GLN A 261 -9.84 -13.85 2.90
N GLY A 262 -8.90 -13.22 2.22
CA GLY A 262 -7.80 -13.92 1.55
C GLY A 262 -6.85 -14.67 2.49
N LEU A 263 -6.83 -14.31 3.78
CA LEU A 263 -6.01 -14.98 4.80
C LEU A 263 -6.73 -16.18 5.44
N ALA A 264 -7.99 -16.45 5.09
CA ALA A 264 -8.66 -17.70 5.47
C ALA A 264 -7.96 -18.92 4.86
N ASP A 265 -7.33 -18.79 3.69
CA ASP A 265 -6.44 -19.80 3.11
C ASP A 265 -5.12 -19.87 3.92
N PRO A 266 -4.79 -20.97 4.59
CA PRO A 266 -3.58 -21.11 5.40
C PRO A 266 -2.28 -21.04 4.58
N THR A 267 -2.33 -21.25 3.27
CA THR A 267 -1.17 -21.14 2.36
C THR A 267 -0.82 -19.70 2.04
N VAL A 268 -1.73 -18.74 2.30
CA VAL A 268 -1.54 -17.32 2.07
C VAL A 268 -0.95 -16.66 3.31
N ALA A 269 0.23 -16.06 3.16
CA ALA A 269 0.89 -15.33 4.25
C ALA A 269 0.61 -13.83 4.24
N ALA A 270 0.26 -13.27 3.09
CA ALA A 270 -0.06 -11.84 2.99
C ALA A 270 -1.06 -11.55 1.85
N VAL A 271 -1.84 -10.49 2.06
CA VAL A 271 -2.78 -9.93 1.08
C VAL A 271 -2.45 -8.45 0.89
N ALA A 272 -2.26 -8.04 -0.35
CA ALA A 272 -2.12 -6.63 -0.73
C ALA A 272 -3.52 -6.05 -0.98
N GLY A 273 -3.90 -4.98 -0.29
CA GLY A 273 -5.11 -4.24 -0.60
C GLY A 273 -4.92 -3.32 -1.81
N HIS A 274 -6.01 -2.78 -2.32
CA HIS A 274 -6.03 -1.77 -3.38
C HIS A 274 -5.88 -0.38 -2.80
N THR A 275 -5.06 0.44 -3.42
CA THR A 275 -4.81 1.82 -2.96
C THR A 275 -5.01 2.80 -4.09
N ASP A 276 -5.92 3.75 -3.88
CA ASP A 276 -6.16 4.91 -4.75
C ASP A 276 -5.43 6.14 -4.25
N VAL A 277 -5.34 7.16 -5.11
CA VAL A 277 -4.77 8.46 -4.75
C VAL A 277 -5.83 9.36 -4.14
N GLU A 278 -5.63 9.80 -2.88
CA GLU A 278 -6.54 10.68 -2.16
C GLU A 278 -6.58 12.08 -2.78
N ASN A 279 -5.42 12.66 -3.04
CA ASN A 279 -5.26 14.00 -3.59
C ASN A 279 -5.12 14.03 -5.12
N ALA A 280 -5.79 13.12 -5.84
CA ALA A 280 -5.69 12.98 -7.30
C ALA A 280 -6.03 14.26 -8.07
N ALA A 281 -6.97 15.07 -7.57
CA ALA A 281 -7.47 16.26 -8.27
C ALA A 281 -6.54 17.49 -8.20
N VAL A 282 -5.53 17.50 -7.32
CA VAL A 282 -4.75 18.71 -6.96
C VAL A 282 -3.99 19.30 -8.16
N ASN A 283 -3.24 18.48 -8.91
CA ASN A 283 -2.49 18.97 -10.06
C ASN A 283 -2.21 17.85 -11.10
N ALA A 284 -1.49 18.20 -12.17
CA ALA A 284 -1.17 17.23 -13.23
C ALA A 284 -0.27 16.08 -12.73
N LEU A 285 0.64 16.35 -11.79
CA LEU A 285 1.51 15.33 -11.20
C LEU A 285 0.71 14.32 -10.37
N THR A 286 -0.28 14.77 -9.58
CA THR A 286 -1.14 13.87 -8.79
C THR A 286 -2.08 13.07 -9.68
N LYS A 287 -2.66 13.67 -10.74
CA LYS A 287 -3.45 12.97 -11.77
C LYS A 287 -2.64 11.88 -12.47
N MET A 288 -1.39 12.17 -12.81
CA MET A 288 -0.47 11.20 -13.41
C MET A 288 -0.22 10.01 -12.47
N GLN A 289 -0.04 10.28 -11.18
CA GLN A 289 0.15 9.24 -10.17
C GLN A 289 -1.11 8.38 -9.99
N ASP A 290 -2.30 8.97 -10.04
CA ASP A 290 -3.57 8.27 -9.94
C ASP A 290 -3.73 7.21 -11.06
N VAL A 291 -3.53 7.60 -12.32
CA VAL A 291 -3.55 6.63 -13.45
C VAL A 291 -2.51 5.52 -13.26
N ARG A 292 -1.30 5.88 -12.84
CA ARG A 292 -0.24 4.90 -12.60
C ARG A 292 -0.58 3.93 -11.47
N TYR A 293 -1.10 4.41 -10.35
CA TYR A 293 -1.52 3.57 -9.22
C TYR A 293 -2.59 2.60 -9.66
N PHE A 294 -3.64 3.09 -10.31
CA PHE A 294 -4.72 2.26 -10.82
C PHE A 294 -4.22 1.10 -11.68
N VAL A 295 -3.39 1.39 -12.71
CA VAL A 295 -2.84 0.34 -13.59
C VAL A 295 -1.94 -0.62 -12.81
N SER A 296 -1.13 -0.12 -11.89
CA SER A 296 -0.23 -0.94 -11.08
C SER A 296 -0.98 -1.95 -10.21
N TYR A 297 -2.14 -1.58 -9.69
CA TYR A 297 -2.95 -2.46 -8.85
C TYR A 297 -3.88 -3.34 -9.69
N ARG A 298 -4.73 -2.75 -10.53
CA ARG A 298 -5.77 -3.45 -11.29
C ARG A 298 -5.25 -4.34 -12.41
N VAL A 299 -4.04 -4.10 -12.89
CA VAL A 299 -3.44 -4.92 -13.97
C VAL A 299 -2.26 -5.74 -13.44
N ILE A 300 -1.25 -5.07 -12.87
CA ILE A 300 -0.01 -5.79 -12.53
C ILE A 300 -0.20 -6.68 -11.30
N LYS A 301 -0.70 -6.14 -10.17
CA LYS A 301 -0.93 -6.96 -8.97
C LYS A 301 -2.02 -8.02 -9.18
N ALA A 302 -3.09 -7.69 -9.91
CA ALA A 302 -4.12 -8.66 -10.27
C ALA A 302 -3.51 -9.84 -11.04
N ALA A 303 -2.68 -9.57 -12.06
CA ALA A 303 -1.99 -10.62 -12.82
C ALA A 303 -1.00 -11.43 -11.96
N GLU A 304 -0.28 -10.81 -11.03
CA GLU A 304 0.59 -11.50 -10.08
C GLU A 304 -0.21 -12.39 -9.12
N SER A 305 -1.38 -11.91 -8.68
CA SER A 305 -2.28 -12.60 -7.74
C SER A 305 -2.82 -13.92 -8.27
N VAL A 306 -3.08 -14.02 -9.58
CA VAL A 306 -3.53 -15.27 -10.23
C VAL A 306 -2.60 -16.45 -9.89
N PHE A 307 -1.31 -16.18 -9.73
CA PHE A 307 -0.30 -17.19 -9.38
C PHE A 307 0.09 -17.19 -7.90
N GLY A 308 -0.58 -16.41 -7.06
CA GLY A 308 -0.22 -16.25 -5.65
C GLY A 308 1.19 -15.67 -5.46
N ALA A 309 1.65 -14.83 -6.38
CA ALA A 309 3.03 -14.35 -6.45
C ALA A 309 3.12 -12.82 -6.52
N VAL A 310 2.27 -12.11 -5.77
CA VAL A 310 2.35 -10.65 -5.64
C VAL A 310 3.71 -10.27 -5.07
N SER A 311 4.46 -9.49 -5.83
CA SER A 311 5.87 -9.18 -5.56
C SER A 311 6.09 -8.00 -4.61
N CYS A 312 5.02 -7.28 -4.24
CA CYS A 312 5.05 -6.17 -3.30
C CYS A 312 3.66 -5.92 -2.70
N CYS A 313 3.51 -6.22 -1.42
CA CYS A 313 2.42 -5.73 -0.60
C CYS A 313 2.71 -4.28 -0.22
N PRO A 314 1.89 -3.29 -0.61
CA PRO A 314 2.19 -1.88 -0.38
C PRO A 314 2.08 -1.52 1.11
N GLY A 315 2.92 -0.61 1.57
CA GLY A 315 2.83 -0.10 2.95
C GLY A 315 1.53 0.63 3.24
N CYS A 316 0.86 1.14 2.21
CA CYS A 316 -0.39 1.88 2.34
C CYS A 316 -1.52 1.06 2.98
N PHE A 317 -1.67 -0.22 2.56
CA PHE A 317 -2.70 -1.11 3.05
C PHE A 317 -2.39 -2.57 2.70
N SER A 318 -1.98 -3.38 3.67
CA SER A 318 -1.65 -4.80 3.46
C SER A 318 -1.80 -5.61 4.73
N ALA A 319 -2.37 -6.81 4.62
CA ALA A 319 -2.57 -7.74 5.72
C ALA A 319 -1.58 -8.90 5.67
N TYR A 320 -1.21 -9.40 6.85
CA TYR A 320 -0.19 -10.44 7.01
C TYR A 320 -0.58 -11.43 8.11
N ARG A 321 -0.29 -12.69 7.90
CA ARG A 321 -0.31 -13.70 8.98
C ARG A 321 0.85 -13.43 9.94
N LYS A 322 0.55 -13.04 11.18
CA LYS A 322 1.55 -12.63 12.18
C LYS A 322 2.64 -13.68 12.39
N ALA A 323 2.27 -14.95 12.51
CA ALA A 323 3.22 -16.04 12.69
C ALA A 323 4.27 -16.10 11.56
N CYS A 324 3.87 -15.87 10.30
CA CYS A 324 4.79 -15.82 9.16
C CYS A 324 5.73 -14.61 9.24
N VAL A 325 5.21 -13.44 9.66
CA VAL A 325 6.03 -12.23 9.87
C VAL A 325 7.07 -12.46 10.95
N LEU A 326 6.66 -12.98 12.11
CA LEU A 326 7.56 -13.23 13.24
C LEU A 326 8.68 -14.23 12.88
N ASN A 327 8.37 -15.24 12.07
CA ASN A 327 9.38 -16.22 11.61
C ASN A 327 10.49 -15.60 10.76
N VAL A 328 10.24 -14.51 10.07
CA VAL A 328 11.24 -13.81 9.23
C VAL A 328 11.76 -12.52 9.85
N LEU A 329 11.18 -12.09 10.98
CA LEU A 329 11.33 -10.75 11.53
C LEU A 329 12.79 -10.36 11.77
N ASP A 330 13.58 -11.21 12.43
CA ASP A 330 14.97 -10.93 12.70
C ASP A 330 15.81 -10.79 11.43
N ARG A 331 15.67 -11.75 10.50
CA ARG A 331 16.36 -11.72 9.21
C ARG A 331 15.97 -10.50 8.37
N TRP A 332 14.69 -10.12 8.39
CA TRP A 332 14.18 -8.95 7.70
C TRP A 332 14.68 -7.65 8.35
N LEU A 333 14.63 -7.55 9.68
CA LEU A 333 15.04 -6.36 10.42
C LEU A 333 16.54 -6.07 10.20
N HIS A 334 17.38 -7.11 10.20
CA HIS A 334 18.83 -7.02 10.03
C HIS A 334 19.31 -7.25 8.59
N GLN A 335 18.41 -7.16 7.59
CA GLN A 335 18.77 -7.33 6.19
C GLN A 335 19.89 -6.36 5.78
N ARG A 336 20.92 -6.92 5.13
CA ARG A 336 22.04 -6.14 4.59
C ARG A 336 22.18 -6.34 3.09
N PHE A 337 22.61 -5.30 2.41
CA PHE A 337 23.00 -5.34 0.99
C PHE A 337 24.33 -4.63 0.81
N LEU A 338 25.29 -5.30 0.18
CA LEU A 338 26.68 -4.82 0.01
C LEU A 338 27.29 -4.25 1.31
N GLY A 339 27.08 -4.96 2.45
CA GLY A 339 27.61 -4.61 3.77
C GLY A 339 26.84 -3.52 4.53
N ARG A 340 25.82 -2.85 3.93
CA ARG A 340 25.01 -1.80 4.56
C ARG A 340 23.65 -2.33 4.98
N TYR A 341 23.10 -1.82 6.09
CA TYR A 341 21.72 -2.10 6.49
C TYR A 341 20.72 -1.51 5.50
N CYS A 342 19.65 -2.24 5.24
CA CYS A 342 18.55 -1.79 4.40
C CYS A 342 17.56 -0.98 5.25
N THR A 343 17.47 0.33 5.05
CA THR A 343 16.70 1.27 5.87
C THR A 343 15.39 1.74 5.23
N TYR A 344 15.06 1.28 4.02
CA TYR A 344 13.82 1.61 3.29
C TYR A 344 13.44 0.49 2.31
N GLY A 345 12.22 0.53 1.79
CA GLY A 345 11.62 -0.53 0.96
C GLY A 345 11.18 -1.72 1.81
N ASP A 346 10.63 -1.41 2.96
CA ASP A 346 10.28 -2.33 4.02
C ASP A 346 9.16 -3.28 3.58
N ASP A 347 8.17 -2.73 2.89
CA ASP A 347 7.04 -3.39 2.26
C ASP A 347 7.48 -4.47 1.24
N ARG A 348 8.24 -4.08 0.23
CA ARG A 348 8.76 -5.01 -0.79
C ARG A 348 9.69 -6.08 -0.19
N SER A 349 10.53 -5.66 0.73
CA SER A 349 11.46 -6.56 1.39
C SER A 349 10.73 -7.63 2.21
N LEU A 350 9.78 -7.22 3.09
CA LEU A 350 8.98 -8.15 3.87
C LEU A 350 8.19 -9.10 2.95
N THR A 351 7.57 -8.55 1.90
CA THR A 351 6.89 -9.35 0.88
C THR A 351 7.78 -10.44 0.31
N ASN A 352 9.02 -10.10 -0.10
CA ASN A 352 9.93 -11.07 -0.69
C ASN A 352 10.42 -12.13 0.30
N PHE A 353 10.60 -11.78 1.58
CA PHE A 353 10.91 -12.77 2.61
C PHE A 353 9.79 -13.80 2.77
N LEU A 354 8.53 -13.35 2.73
CA LEU A 354 7.36 -14.22 2.83
C LEU A 354 7.07 -14.97 1.53
N LEU A 355 7.17 -14.28 0.39
CA LEU A 355 6.89 -14.87 -0.93
C LEU A 355 7.77 -16.06 -1.24
N LYS A 356 8.97 -16.12 -0.67
CA LYS A 356 9.87 -17.27 -0.84
C LYS A 356 9.17 -18.58 -0.49
N ASP A 357 8.45 -18.64 0.61
CA ASP A 357 7.91 -19.86 1.19
C ASP A 357 6.38 -19.96 1.12
N TYR A 358 5.67 -18.84 0.94
CA TYR A 358 4.20 -18.75 0.98
C TYR A 358 3.63 -18.15 -0.31
N ARG A 359 2.30 -18.20 -0.43
CA ARG A 359 1.55 -17.46 -1.44
C ARG A 359 1.27 -16.04 -0.93
N ILE A 360 1.29 -15.09 -1.85
CA ILE A 360 0.90 -13.69 -1.60
C ILE A 360 -0.07 -13.29 -2.69
N ILE A 361 -1.22 -12.77 -2.31
CA ILE A 361 -2.30 -12.42 -3.21
C ILE A 361 -2.65 -10.93 -3.11
N TYR A 362 -3.55 -10.49 -3.95
CA TYR A 362 -4.10 -9.14 -4.00
C TYR A 362 -5.61 -9.22 -3.83
N ASP A 363 -6.18 -8.23 -3.16
CA ASP A 363 -7.62 -8.05 -3.04
C ASP A 363 -7.98 -6.64 -3.55
N ASP A 364 -8.80 -6.58 -4.60
CA ASP A 364 -9.19 -5.33 -5.24
C ASP A 364 -10.46 -4.71 -4.65
N GLU A 365 -11.14 -5.43 -3.77
CA GLU A 365 -12.29 -4.93 -3.00
C GLU A 365 -11.86 -4.35 -1.63
N ALA A 366 -10.66 -4.68 -1.16
CA ALA A 366 -10.08 -4.12 0.06
C ALA A 366 -9.42 -2.77 -0.25
N LEU A 367 -10.13 -1.68 0.01
CA LEU A 367 -9.80 -0.34 -0.50
C LEU A 367 -9.17 0.56 0.57
N ALA A 368 -8.16 1.29 0.19
CA ALA A 368 -7.60 2.42 0.92
C ALA A 368 -7.26 3.56 -0.03
N THR A 369 -7.01 4.74 0.51
CA THR A 369 -6.46 5.86 -0.25
C THR A 369 -5.19 6.36 0.39
N THR A 370 -4.32 7.00 -0.36
CA THR A 370 -3.05 7.53 0.14
C THR A 370 -2.74 8.89 -0.47
N LEU A 371 -2.04 9.72 0.30
CA LEU A 371 -1.53 10.99 -0.20
C LEU A 371 -0.29 10.77 -1.06
N VAL A 372 -0.27 11.34 -2.25
CA VAL A 372 0.90 11.29 -3.14
C VAL A 372 1.59 12.64 -3.23
N PRO A 373 2.91 12.67 -3.54
CA PRO A 373 3.64 13.91 -3.70
C PRO A 373 3.03 14.85 -4.73
N GLU A 374 2.80 16.10 -4.32
CA GLU A 374 2.29 17.19 -5.17
C GLU A 374 3.39 17.99 -5.86
N ARG A 375 4.65 17.83 -5.41
CA ARG A 375 5.81 18.53 -5.93
C ARG A 375 6.78 17.56 -6.59
N TRP A 376 7.27 17.90 -7.78
CA TRP A 376 8.21 17.10 -8.54
C TRP A 376 9.46 16.72 -7.75
N SER A 377 10.00 17.63 -6.94
CA SER A 377 11.18 17.36 -6.12
C SER A 377 10.97 16.24 -5.10
N LYS A 378 9.80 16.19 -4.44
CA LYS A 378 9.41 15.10 -3.54
C LYS A 378 9.19 13.79 -4.32
N TYR A 379 8.50 13.86 -5.46
CA TYR A 379 8.23 12.70 -6.31
C TYR A 379 9.51 12.05 -6.85
N ILE A 380 10.44 12.84 -7.39
CA ILE A 380 11.73 12.35 -7.92
C ILE A 380 12.54 11.65 -6.83
N ARG A 381 12.62 12.21 -5.61
CA ARG A 381 13.29 11.56 -4.48
C ARG A 381 12.63 10.25 -4.06
N GLN A 382 11.29 10.22 -4.01
CA GLN A 382 10.53 9.01 -3.71
C GLN A 382 10.78 7.91 -4.76
N GLN A 383 10.73 8.25 -6.06
CA GLN A 383 11.00 7.30 -7.14
C GLN A 383 12.43 6.76 -7.12
N ALA A 384 13.42 7.59 -6.81
CA ALA A 384 14.81 7.15 -6.65
C ALA A 384 14.97 6.16 -5.49
N ARG A 385 14.33 6.43 -4.35
CA ARG A 385 14.29 5.54 -3.20
C ARG A 385 13.64 4.19 -3.54
N TRP A 386 12.49 4.21 -4.22
CA TRP A 386 11.79 2.99 -4.63
C TRP A 386 12.62 2.15 -5.62
N LYS A 387 13.32 2.79 -6.56
CA LYS A 387 14.19 2.08 -7.49
C LYS A 387 15.41 1.46 -6.83
N ARG A 388 16.04 2.14 -5.86
CA ARG A 388 17.12 1.53 -5.07
C ARG A 388 16.65 0.29 -4.31
N SER A 389 15.46 0.38 -3.67
CA SER A 389 14.84 -0.77 -3.02
C SER A 389 14.56 -1.89 -4.02
N TRP A 390 13.97 -1.57 -5.17
CA TRP A 390 13.67 -2.53 -6.22
C TRP A 390 14.93 -3.25 -6.71
N ILE A 391 16.04 -2.53 -6.94
CA ILE A 391 17.32 -3.13 -7.34
C ILE A 391 17.85 -4.10 -6.27
N ARG A 392 17.82 -3.71 -4.99
CA ARG A 392 18.28 -4.61 -3.91
C ARG A 392 17.46 -5.89 -3.86
N GLU A 393 16.15 -5.76 -3.91
CA GLU A 393 15.23 -6.88 -3.86
C GLU A 393 15.30 -7.75 -5.11
N MET A 394 15.67 -7.19 -6.26
CA MET A 394 15.97 -7.93 -7.48
C MET A 394 17.10 -8.96 -7.26
N PHE A 395 18.19 -8.56 -6.60
CA PHE A 395 19.28 -9.47 -6.28
C PHE A 395 18.90 -10.48 -5.19
N PHE A 396 18.05 -10.10 -4.26
CA PHE A 396 17.59 -10.99 -3.20
C PHE A 396 16.60 -12.04 -3.73
N ALA A 397 15.51 -11.60 -4.34
CA ALA A 397 14.45 -12.49 -4.82
C ALA A 397 14.84 -13.27 -6.09
N GLY A 398 15.69 -12.70 -6.95
CA GLY A 398 16.16 -13.36 -8.17
C GLY A 398 16.89 -14.70 -7.94
N ARG A 399 17.41 -14.94 -6.73
CA ARG A 399 18.08 -16.20 -6.38
C ARG A 399 17.14 -17.39 -6.28
N TRP A 400 15.83 -17.16 -6.06
CA TRP A 400 14.85 -18.21 -5.81
C TRP A 400 13.55 -18.06 -6.59
N MET A 401 13.29 -16.90 -7.22
CA MET A 401 12.04 -16.62 -7.94
C MET A 401 11.75 -17.65 -9.05
N TRP A 402 12.77 -18.21 -9.66
CA TRP A 402 12.63 -19.27 -10.68
C TRP A 402 11.96 -20.55 -10.18
N ARG A 403 11.85 -20.73 -8.84
CA ARG A 403 11.15 -21.87 -8.20
C ARG A 403 9.65 -21.66 -8.10
N LYS A 404 9.15 -20.45 -8.36
CA LYS A 404 7.71 -20.14 -8.38
C LYS A 404 7.10 -20.61 -9.69
N HIS A 405 5.78 -20.45 -9.81
CA HIS A 405 5.07 -20.80 -11.05
C HIS A 405 5.79 -20.20 -12.27
N PRO A 406 6.02 -20.97 -13.35
CA PRO A 406 6.85 -20.51 -14.48
C PRO A 406 6.43 -19.16 -15.07
N VAL A 407 5.11 -18.93 -15.23
CA VAL A 407 4.59 -17.65 -15.73
C VAL A 407 4.89 -16.50 -14.77
N ALA A 408 4.76 -16.72 -13.46
CA ALA A 408 5.10 -15.71 -12.45
C ALA A 408 6.61 -15.42 -12.45
N ALA A 409 7.44 -16.43 -12.55
CA ALA A 409 8.88 -16.30 -12.62
C ALA A 409 9.32 -15.51 -13.87
N VAL A 410 8.86 -15.91 -15.06
CA VAL A 410 9.13 -15.17 -16.31
C VAL A 410 8.66 -13.74 -16.22
N SER A 411 7.46 -13.51 -15.68
CA SER A 411 6.92 -12.17 -15.46
C SER A 411 7.82 -11.33 -14.58
N TRP A 412 8.24 -11.89 -13.46
CA TRP A 412 9.07 -11.19 -12.50
C TRP A 412 10.44 -10.82 -13.10
N TYR A 413 11.10 -11.75 -13.83
CA TYR A 413 12.35 -11.45 -14.50
C TYR A 413 12.16 -10.43 -15.63
N ALA A 414 11.07 -10.51 -16.40
CA ALA A 414 10.76 -9.51 -17.43
C ALA A 414 10.56 -8.11 -16.82
N MET A 415 9.77 -7.98 -15.75
CA MET A 415 9.59 -6.71 -15.01
C MET A 415 10.91 -6.18 -14.44
N THR A 416 11.88 -7.05 -14.22
CA THR A 416 13.18 -6.69 -13.67
C THR A 416 14.15 -6.23 -14.74
N VAL A 417 14.23 -6.94 -15.86
CA VAL A 417 15.24 -6.71 -16.91
C VAL A 417 14.79 -5.64 -17.91
N LEU A 418 13.54 -5.68 -18.36
CA LEU A 418 13.06 -4.77 -19.41
C LEU A 418 13.21 -3.28 -19.05
N PRO A 419 12.90 -2.82 -17.83
CA PRO A 419 13.09 -1.42 -17.46
C PRO A 419 14.56 -0.97 -17.45
N LEU A 420 15.51 -1.89 -17.22
CA LEU A 420 16.95 -1.57 -17.27
C LEU A 420 17.44 -1.40 -18.71
N LEU A 421 16.84 -2.10 -19.67
CA LEU A 421 17.17 -1.96 -21.08
C LEU A 421 16.49 -0.75 -21.75
N ALA A 422 15.38 -0.26 -21.19
CA ALA A 422 14.57 0.80 -21.78
C ALA A 422 15.36 2.04 -22.20
N PRO A 423 16.28 2.62 -21.39
CA PRO A 423 17.05 3.81 -21.78
C PRO A 423 17.94 3.56 -22.98
N LEU A 424 18.60 2.38 -23.06
CA LEU A 424 19.49 2.03 -24.16
C LEU A 424 18.71 1.92 -25.46
N VAL A 425 17.58 1.22 -25.43
CA VAL A 425 16.70 1.07 -26.59
C VAL A 425 16.14 2.41 -27.04
N MET A 426 15.78 3.27 -26.09
CA MET A 426 15.25 4.62 -26.38
C MET A 426 16.30 5.49 -27.07
N VAL A 427 17.56 5.51 -26.60
CA VAL A 427 18.65 6.24 -27.27
C VAL A 427 18.89 5.69 -28.67
N HIS A 428 18.91 4.36 -28.79
CA HIS A 428 19.08 3.75 -30.10
C HIS A 428 17.93 4.12 -31.06
N ALA A 429 16.69 4.03 -30.62
CA ALA A 429 15.52 4.31 -31.43
C ALA A 429 15.35 5.80 -31.79
N LEU A 430 15.57 6.71 -30.83
CA LEU A 430 15.27 8.13 -31.01
C LEU A 430 16.45 8.99 -31.48
N VAL A 431 17.69 8.50 -31.28
CA VAL A 431 18.90 9.27 -31.59
C VAL A 431 19.73 8.57 -32.65
N ILE A 432 20.23 7.36 -32.36
CA ILE A 432 21.14 6.64 -33.26
C ILE A 432 20.45 6.27 -34.56
N GLY A 433 19.23 5.73 -34.50
CA GLY A 433 18.45 5.32 -35.66
C GLY A 433 18.24 6.47 -36.68
N PRO A 434 17.70 7.62 -36.27
CA PRO A 434 17.54 8.77 -37.14
C PRO A 434 18.86 9.34 -37.67
N LEU A 435 19.90 9.49 -36.83
CA LEU A 435 21.16 10.12 -37.20
C LEU A 435 22.05 9.22 -38.06
N VAL A 436 22.09 7.93 -37.78
CA VAL A 436 22.99 6.99 -38.49
C VAL A 436 22.31 6.37 -39.70
N TYR A 437 21.02 6.04 -39.59
CA TYR A 437 20.27 5.31 -40.61
C TYR A 437 19.28 6.17 -41.37
N GLY A 438 19.18 7.47 -41.06
CA GLY A 438 18.25 8.43 -41.71
C GLY A 438 16.78 8.06 -41.55
N ARG A 439 16.40 7.28 -40.55
CA ARG A 439 15.06 6.72 -40.42
C ARG A 439 14.33 7.25 -39.20
N PRO A 440 13.09 7.76 -39.34
CA PRO A 440 12.32 8.28 -38.23
C PRO A 440 11.95 7.16 -37.25
N ALA A 441 11.96 7.47 -35.96
CA ALA A 441 11.56 6.56 -34.88
C ALA A 441 10.03 6.32 -34.78
N GLY A 442 9.28 6.61 -35.85
CA GLY A 442 7.80 6.66 -35.85
C GLY A 442 7.14 5.39 -35.30
N PHE A 443 7.66 4.21 -35.67
CA PHE A 443 7.12 2.93 -35.17
C PHE A 443 7.38 2.70 -33.68
N TYR A 444 8.55 3.11 -33.18
CA TYR A 444 8.84 3.02 -31.75
C TYR A 444 7.93 3.94 -30.95
N VAL A 445 7.84 5.20 -31.35
CA VAL A 445 6.99 6.20 -30.71
C VAL A 445 5.51 5.80 -30.82
N GLY A 446 5.06 5.37 -32.00
CA GLY A 446 3.69 4.90 -32.22
C GLY A 446 3.33 3.70 -31.32
N GLY A 447 4.23 2.74 -31.17
CA GLY A 447 4.04 1.60 -30.26
C GLY A 447 3.95 2.01 -28.79
N VAL A 448 4.78 2.95 -28.35
CA VAL A 448 4.74 3.50 -26.98
C VAL A 448 3.42 4.25 -26.74
N LEU A 449 3.00 5.09 -27.67
CA LEU A 449 1.74 5.84 -27.57
C LEU A 449 0.52 4.91 -27.56
N LEU A 450 0.54 3.85 -28.37
CA LEU A 450 -0.55 2.88 -28.42
C LEU A 450 -0.69 2.11 -27.10
N VAL A 451 0.40 1.64 -26.52
CA VAL A 451 0.38 1.01 -25.21
C VAL A 451 -0.11 2.00 -24.15
N THR A 452 0.30 3.25 -24.22
CA THR A 452 -0.16 4.31 -23.30
C THR A 452 -1.67 4.53 -23.44
N LEU A 453 -2.17 4.58 -24.66
CA LEU A 453 -3.59 4.73 -24.92
C LEU A 453 -4.39 3.54 -24.35
N LEU A 454 -3.89 2.31 -24.48
CA LEU A 454 -4.55 1.12 -23.94
C LEU A 454 -4.77 1.23 -22.40
N TRP A 455 -3.75 1.59 -21.65
CA TRP A 455 -3.91 1.72 -20.18
C TRP A 455 -4.74 2.94 -19.80
N SER A 456 -4.63 4.03 -20.54
CA SER A 456 -5.42 5.24 -20.31
C SER A 456 -6.92 5.00 -20.58
N LEU A 457 -7.25 4.25 -21.65
CA LEU A 457 -8.63 3.86 -21.95
C LEU A 457 -9.17 2.86 -20.92
N PHE A 458 -8.35 1.91 -20.47
CA PHE A 458 -8.73 0.99 -19.40
C PHE A 458 -9.02 1.73 -18.10
N TYR A 459 -8.17 2.72 -17.75
CA TYR A 459 -8.43 3.60 -16.62
C TYR A 459 -9.75 4.36 -16.77
N LEU A 460 -10.00 4.97 -17.95
CA LEU A 460 -11.25 5.69 -18.23
C LEU A 460 -12.46 4.75 -18.11
N GLU A 461 -12.39 3.56 -18.70
CA GLU A 461 -13.47 2.57 -18.67
C GLU A 461 -13.87 2.21 -17.24
N LYS A 462 -12.88 1.94 -16.37
CA LYS A 462 -13.12 1.46 -15.01
C LYS A 462 -13.44 2.55 -14.00
N THR A 463 -13.00 3.77 -14.24
CA THR A 463 -13.15 4.85 -13.26
C THR A 463 -14.09 5.98 -13.71
N GLY A 464 -14.35 6.11 -15.01
CA GLY A 464 -15.08 7.25 -15.59
C GLY A 464 -14.38 8.61 -15.40
N ARG A 465 -13.16 8.65 -14.86
CA ARG A 465 -12.48 9.90 -14.49
C ARG A 465 -11.94 10.64 -15.72
N PRO A 466 -12.13 11.97 -15.83
CA PRO A 466 -11.79 12.74 -17.03
C PRO A 466 -10.29 12.90 -17.26
N HIS A 467 -9.44 12.61 -16.29
CA HIS A 467 -7.99 12.82 -16.41
C HIS A 467 -7.21 11.58 -16.91
N TRP A 468 -7.87 10.68 -17.63
CA TRP A 468 -7.26 9.52 -18.29
C TRP A 468 -6.03 9.87 -19.15
N TRP A 469 -6.01 11.07 -19.77
CA TRP A 469 -4.90 11.59 -20.56
C TRP A 469 -3.58 11.71 -19.76
N ALA A 470 -3.65 11.78 -18.43
CA ALA A 470 -2.47 11.85 -17.58
C ALA A 470 -1.58 10.60 -17.66
N GLY A 471 -2.08 9.50 -18.22
CA GLY A 471 -1.28 8.34 -18.61
C GLY A 471 -0.20 8.67 -19.64
N PHE A 472 -0.48 9.58 -20.57
CA PHE A 472 0.52 10.07 -21.54
C PHE A 472 1.62 10.89 -20.87
N LEU A 473 1.26 11.71 -19.88
CA LEU A 473 2.23 12.45 -19.07
C LEU A 473 3.14 11.48 -18.30
N PHE A 474 2.58 10.40 -17.74
CA PHE A 474 3.38 9.36 -17.08
C PHE A 474 4.37 8.72 -18.07
N THR A 475 3.92 8.32 -19.24
CA THR A 475 4.78 7.67 -20.25
C THR A 475 5.89 8.61 -20.71
N LEU A 476 5.59 9.87 -20.98
CA LEU A 476 6.57 10.87 -21.38
C LEU A 476 7.62 11.09 -20.29
N THR A 477 7.19 11.34 -19.07
CA THR A 477 8.11 11.56 -17.93
C THR A 477 8.92 10.31 -17.61
N TYR A 478 8.33 9.13 -17.73
CA TYR A 478 9.05 7.87 -17.57
C TYR A 478 10.13 7.70 -18.64
N ALA A 479 9.81 7.92 -19.88
CA ALA A 479 10.77 7.81 -20.98
C ALA A 479 11.93 8.81 -20.82
N LEU A 480 11.64 10.08 -20.56
CA LEU A 480 12.66 11.13 -20.51
C LEU A 480 13.51 11.13 -19.23
N PHE A 481 12.93 10.78 -18.09
CA PHE A 481 13.61 10.93 -16.78
C PHE A 481 13.67 9.63 -15.98
N PHE A 482 12.52 8.97 -15.75
CA PHE A 482 12.48 7.88 -14.78
C PHE A 482 13.11 6.59 -15.27
N SER A 483 13.18 6.32 -16.57
CA SER A 483 13.94 5.20 -17.11
C SER A 483 15.43 5.30 -16.73
N TRP A 484 16.02 6.48 -16.88
CA TRP A 484 17.43 6.76 -16.53
C TRP A 484 17.71 6.72 -15.04
N GLN A 485 16.74 7.08 -14.23
CA GLN A 485 16.85 7.03 -12.78
C GLN A 485 17.14 5.61 -12.27
N GLY A 486 16.87 4.56 -13.07
CA GLY A 486 17.28 3.18 -12.78
C GLY A 486 18.79 3.05 -12.65
N TYR A 487 19.54 3.64 -13.56
CA TYR A 487 21.02 3.62 -13.49
C TYR A 487 21.56 4.49 -12.35
N TYR A 488 20.96 5.66 -12.13
CA TYR A 488 21.28 6.46 -10.95
C TYR A 488 21.05 5.68 -9.65
N ALA A 489 19.95 4.94 -9.56
CA ALA A 489 19.63 4.12 -8.41
C ALA A 489 20.64 2.94 -8.25
N LEU A 490 21.09 2.34 -9.35
CA LEU A 490 22.11 1.29 -9.34
C LEU A 490 23.44 1.82 -8.79
N LEU A 491 23.91 2.97 -9.29
CA LEU A 491 25.15 3.61 -8.83
C LEU A 491 25.08 4.07 -7.36
N THR A 492 23.88 4.42 -6.88
CA THR A 492 23.65 4.93 -5.53
C THR A 492 22.96 3.92 -4.60
N VAL A 493 22.95 2.64 -4.96
CA VAL A 493 22.23 1.58 -4.23
C VAL A 493 22.67 1.39 -2.77
N ARG A 494 23.89 1.79 -2.44
CA ARG A 494 24.48 1.76 -1.09
C ARG A 494 24.00 2.91 -0.18
N GLN A 495 23.29 3.91 -0.72
CA GLN A 495 22.74 4.99 0.10
C GLN A 495 21.66 4.45 1.03
N THR A 496 21.74 4.81 2.32
CA THR A 496 20.80 4.38 3.37
C THR A 496 19.89 5.50 3.85
N HIS A 497 20.13 6.76 3.43
CA HIS A 497 19.35 7.91 3.86
C HIS A 497 17.96 7.96 3.20
N TRP A 498 16.90 8.20 3.98
CA TRP A 498 15.51 8.21 3.51
C TRP A 498 15.22 9.33 2.50
N GLY A 499 15.76 10.54 2.73
CA GLY A 499 15.75 11.63 1.77
C GLY A 499 14.42 12.31 1.45
N THR A 500 13.30 11.86 2.01
CA THR A 500 11.97 12.41 1.75
C THR A 500 11.31 13.07 2.96
N ARG A 501 11.88 12.92 4.16
CA ARG A 501 11.41 13.50 5.42
C ARG A 501 12.57 14.02 6.25
#